data_4373197b35e0e337023ffd26947b99aa
#
_entry.id   4373197b35e0e337023ffd26947b99aa
#
_cell.length_a   1.000
_cell.length_b   1.000
_cell.length_c   1.000
_cell.angle_alpha   90.00
_cell.angle_beta   90.00
_cell.angle_gamma   90.00
#
_symmetry.space_group_name_H-M   'P 1'
#
loop_
_entity.id
_entity.type
_entity.pdbx_description
1 polymer ?
#
loop_
_entity_poly.entity_id
_entity_poly.type
_entity_poly.pdbx_seq_one_letter_code
_entity_poly.pdbx_strand_id
1 'polypeptide(L)'
;MLSYYAFKIPFKTPFRVSSQTLTSRNGILMVFDSGSFLAFGEIAPLPGFSKESIDEVLPVLVENHKHLESAFQNDEAEQLISILDAIHQFPSLSFGLDTLMLDTKSKKNGHSLAQSIFDKSGKSINVNGAVGIQDLNSGLKRAEELVESGIGTLKVKVGLDHQQEVNLINAMRSNFPDVNIRIDANQAWKTDEAINCLADFSEFEIEYCEQPVHESDIQAMKSVKDKTEIPIAADESVRNYDQARQLIDTKACDILILKPSLFGRIKNCIVTKEWAVSHNIDVVVTTAFDSIIGRTITAVLASGLGSQKFAHGLATGQFLNEPGNLPKEISEGSYLLPSKPGLGHHIDLSYFKKIL
;
A
#
# COMPACT_ATOMS: atom_id res chain seq x y z
N MET A 1 -2.34 -1.26 -29.27
CA MET A 1 -2.35 0.22 -29.17
C MET A 1 -2.22 0.61 -27.72
N LEU A 2 -1.32 1.52 -27.36
CA LEU A 2 -1.16 2.06 -26.01
C LEU A 2 -1.90 3.40 -25.91
N SER A 3 -2.63 3.63 -24.83
CA SER A 3 -3.38 4.87 -24.58
C SER A 3 -3.29 5.26 -23.12
N TYR A 4 -3.39 6.55 -22.83
CA TYR A 4 -3.34 7.10 -21.47
C TYR A 4 -4.60 7.87 -21.16
N TYR A 5 -5.10 7.71 -19.94
CA TYR A 5 -6.31 8.36 -19.44
C TYR A 5 -6.02 9.01 -18.08
N ALA A 6 -6.40 10.26 -17.92
CA ALA A 6 -6.35 10.91 -16.63
C ALA A 6 -7.56 10.49 -15.79
N PHE A 7 -7.34 10.26 -14.51
CA PHE A 7 -8.41 10.08 -13.54
C PHE A 7 -8.31 11.04 -12.37
N LYS A 8 -9.47 11.35 -11.79
CA LYS A 8 -9.62 12.12 -10.57
C LYS A 8 -10.73 11.49 -9.73
N ILE A 9 -10.33 10.75 -8.70
CA ILE A 9 -11.25 10.03 -7.81
C ILE A 9 -11.38 10.82 -6.51
N PRO A 10 -12.57 11.37 -6.17
CA PRO A 10 -12.77 12.09 -4.93
C PRO A 10 -12.61 11.19 -3.71
N PHE A 11 -12.03 11.72 -2.62
CA PHE A 11 -12.20 11.12 -1.30
C PHE A 11 -13.65 11.34 -0.82
N LYS A 12 -14.22 10.36 -0.11
CA LYS A 12 -15.55 10.49 0.53
C LYS A 12 -15.56 11.59 1.59
N THR A 13 -14.43 11.70 2.31
CA THR A 13 -14.13 12.81 3.23
C THR A 13 -12.71 13.26 2.96
N PRO A 14 -12.42 14.58 3.04
CA PRO A 14 -11.05 15.07 2.84
C PRO A 14 -10.05 14.34 3.75
N PHE A 15 -8.96 13.86 3.17
CA PHE A 15 -7.95 13.12 3.88
C PHE A 15 -6.76 14.02 4.22
N ARG A 16 -6.46 14.14 5.52
CA ARG A 16 -5.37 14.99 5.98
C ARG A 16 -4.07 14.18 6.04
N VAL A 17 -3.07 14.62 5.31
CA VAL A 17 -1.67 14.20 5.43
C VAL A 17 -0.88 15.29 6.17
N SER A 18 0.34 15.00 6.59
CA SER A 18 1.15 15.93 7.40
C SER A 18 1.27 17.33 6.81
N SER A 19 1.36 17.46 5.50
CA SER A 19 1.63 18.73 4.80
C SER A 19 0.40 19.37 4.14
N GLN A 20 -0.68 18.62 3.91
CA GLN A 20 -1.84 19.11 3.15
C GLN A 20 -3.10 18.28 3.36
N THR A 21 -4.23 18.77 2.84
CA THR A 21 -5.49 18.03 2.81
C THR A 21 -5.78 17.58 1.38
N LEU A 22 -5.91 16.27 1.19
CA LEU A 22 -6.23 15.66 -0.09
C LEU A 22 -7.76 15.55 -0.22
N THR A 23 -8.30 16.08 -1.33
CA THR A 23 -9.72 15.98 -1.66
C THR A 23 -10.01 14.97 -2.77
N SER A 24 -8.99 14.59 -3.53
CA SER A 24 -9.07 13.59 -4.60
C SER A 24 -7.76 12.85 -4.77
N ARG A 25 -7.88 11.65 -5.31
CA ARG A 25 -6.77 10.86 -5.83
C ARG A 25 -6.69 11.07 -7.33
N ASN A 26 -5.55 11.58 -7.81
CA ASN A 26 -5.31 11.83 -9.22
C ASN A 26 -4.27 10.85 -9.73
N GLY A 27 -4.37 10.47 -11.02
CA GLY A 27 -3.41 9.58 -11.63
C GLY A 27 -3.63 9.44 -13.13
N ILE A 28 -2.82 8.57 -13.72
CA ILE A 28 -2.87 8.16 -15.11
C ILE A 28 -3.16 6.67 -15.16
N LEU A 29 -4.23 6.31 -15.87
CA LEU A 29 -4.51 4.95 -16.26
C LEU A 29 -3.87 4.69 -17.61
N MET A 30 -2.96 3.71 -17.68
CA MET A 30 -2.40 3.21 -18.92
C MET A 30 -3.22 2.03 -19.40
N VAL A 31 -3.55 2.02 -20.70
CA VAL A 31 -4.33 0.95 -21.33
C VAL A 31 -3.57 0.45 -22.56
N PHE A 32 -3.24 -0.83 -22.56
CA PHE A 32 -2.71 -1.50 -23.73
C PHE A 32 -3.79 -2.40 -24.35
N ASP A 33 -4.20 -2.05 -25.58
CA ASP A 33 -5.12 -2.83 -26.39
C ASP A 33 -4.34 -3.74 -27.32
N SER A 34 -4.43 -5.04 -27.06
CA SER A 34 -3.82 -6.09 -27.89
C SER A 34 -4.68 -6.51 -29.08
N GLY A 35 -5.89 -5.99 -29.18
CA GLY A 35 -6.94 -6.46 -30.11
C GLY A 35 -7.78 -7.62 -29.56
N SER A 36 -7.25 -8.41 -28.63
CA SER A 36 -7.95 -9.55 -28.00
C SER A 36 -8.35 -9.28 -26.56
N PHE A 37 -7.61 -8.41 -25.86
CA PHE A 37 -7.86 -7.99 -24.48
C PHE A 37 -7.30 -6.59 -24.23
N LEU A 38 -7.84 -5.93 -23.22
CA LEU A 38 -7.28 -4.71 -22.66
C LEU A 38 -6.44 -5.08 -21.42
N ALA A 39 -5.23 -4.51 -21.33
CA ALA A 39 -4.41 -4.58 -20.14
C ALA A 39 -4.25 -3.19 -19.51
N PHE A 40 -4.05 -3.14 -18.19
CA PHE A 40 -4.08 -1.91 -17.43
C PHE A 40 -2.87 -1.75 -16.52
N GLY A 41 -2.42 -0.50 -16.36
CA GLY A 41 -1.45 -0.08 -15.36
C GLY A 41 -1.84 1.27 -14.79
N GLU A 42 -1.51 1.52 -13.54
CA GLU A 42 -1.84 2.76 -12.85
C GLU A 42 -0.58 3.49 -12.41
N ILE A 43 -0.52 4.78 -12.74
CA ILE A 43 0.50 5.71 -12.23
C ILE A 43 -0.21 6.73 -11.37
N ALA A 44 0.03 6.69 -10.08
CA ALA A 44 -0.68 7.54 -9.14
C ALA A 44 0.25 8.01 -8.00
N PRO A 45 1.18 8.95 -8.26
CA PRO A 45 2.01 9.52 -7.20
C PRO A 45 1.12 10.13 -6.12
N LEU A 46 1.47 9.90 -4.85
CA LEU A 46 0.72 10.40 -3.69
C LEU A 46 1.36 11.69 -3.20
N PRO A 47 0.69 12.85 -3.33
CA PRO A 47 1.25 14.11 -2.86
C PRO A 47 1.65 14.07 -1.37
N GLY A 48 2.87 14.53 -1.06
CA GLY A 48 3.45 14.48 0.29
C GLY A 48 4.16 13.17 0.64
N PHE A 49 4.03 12.13 -0.19
CA PHE A 49 4.70 10.84 -0.03
C PHE A 49 5.60 10.48 -1.21
N SER A 50 5.11 10.64 -2.45
CA SER A 50 5.91 10.39 -3.65
C SER A 50 6.94 11.50 -3.87
N LYS A 51 8.08 11.14 -4.49
CA LYS A 51 9.10 12.09 -4.94
C LYS A 51 8.59 12.91 -6.13
N GLU A 52 7.95 12.21 -7.05
CA GLU A 52 7.45 12.72 -8.31
C GLU A 52 5.98 13.18 -8.24
N SER A 53 5.61 14.00 -9.19
CA SER A 53 4.25 14.45 -9.48
C SER A 53 3.76 13.93 -10.82
N ILE A 54 2.46 14.02 -11.08
CA ILE A 54 1.89 13.69 -12.41
C ILE A 54 2.48 14.58 -13.51
N ASP A 55 2.76 15.85 -13.21
CA ASP A 55 3.29 16.81 -14.17
C ASP A 55 4.74 16.48 -14.59
N GLU A 56 5.49 15.77 -13.74
CA GLU A 56 6.83 15.26 -14.06
C GLU A 56 6.77 13.92 -14.81
N VAL A 57 5.82 13.06 -14.49
CA VAL A 57 5.69 11.73 -15.10
C VAL A 57 5.09 11.79 -16.51
N LEU A 58 4.09 12.65 -16.74
CA LEU A 58 3.38 12.71 -18.01
C LEU A 58 4.29 13.02 -19.21
N PRO A 59 5.23 13.98 -19.16
CA PRO A 59 6.19 14.19 -20.25
C PRO A 59 6.99 12.94 -20.59
N VAL A 60 7.46 12.18 -19.61
CA VAL A 60 8.21 10.94 -19.82
C VAL A 60 7.39 9.92 -20.60
N LEU A 61 6.11 9.76 -20.26
CA LEU A 61 5.20 8.87 -21.00
C LEU A 61 4.98 9.33 -22.43
N VAL A 62 4.78 10.64 -22.66
CA VAL A 62 4.54 11.22 -23.99
C VAL A 62 5.78 11.06 -24.87
N GLU A 63 6.96 11.40 -24.38
CA GLU A 63 8.23 11.29 -25.10
C GLU A 63 8.55 9.85 -25.49
N ASN A 64 8.24 8.90 -24.60
CA ASN A 64 8.53 7.48 -24.81
C ASN A 64 7.35 6.67 -25.36
N HIS A 65 6.24 7.31 -25.72
CA HIS A 65 5.00 6.63 -26.10
C HIS A 65 5.18 5.56 -27.17
N LYS A 66 5.83 5.92 -28.30
CA LYS A 66 6.05 4.99 -29.43
C LYS A 66 6.96 3.82 -29.06
N HIS A 67 7.99 4.07 -28.24
CA HIS A 67 8.90 3.03 -27.78
C HIS A 67 8.18 2.08 -26.81
N LEU A 68 7.38 2.63 -25.89
CA LEU A 68 6.55 1.84 -24.99
C LEU A 68 5.54 0.99 -25.76
N GLU A 69 4.82 1.58 -26.72
CA GLU A 69 3.85 0.83 -27.54
C GLU A 69 4.51 -0.34 -28.28
N SER A 70 5.65 -0.09 -28.96
CA SER A 70 6.42 -1.12 -29.64
C SER A 70 6.91 -2.20 -28.68
N ALA A 71 7.45 -1.81 -27.52
CA ALA A 71 7.96 -2.74 -26.53
C ALA A 71 6.86 -3.66 -25.94
N PHE A 72 5.65 -3.13 -25.72
CA PHE A 72 4.51 -3.95 -25.29
C PHE A 72 4.00 -4.89 -26.38
N GLN A 73 4.05 -4.47 -27.66
CA GLN A 73 3.69 -5.32 -28.79
C GLN A 73 4.66 -6.48 -29.01
N ASN A 74 5.95 -6.25 -28.77
CA ASN A 74 7.03 -7.21 -29.03
C ASN A 74 7.50 -8.01 -27.81
N ASP A 75 6.81 -7.89 -26.67
CA ASP A 75 7.22 -8.50 -25.38
C ASP A 75 8.59 -8.02 -24.84
N GLU A 76 9.02 -6.81 -25.20
CA GLU A 76 10.31 -6.20 -24.80
C GLU A 76 10.17 -5.16 -23.67
N ALA A 77 8.99 -5.06 -23.06
CA ALA A 77 8.66 -4.02 -22.09
C ALA A 77 9.61 -3.98 -20.88
N GLU A 78 10.08 -5.13 -20.39
CA GLU A 78 10.97 -5.21 -19.21
C GLU A 78 12.27 -4.41 -19.38
N GLN A 79 12.90 -4.50 -20.55
CA GLN A 79 14.15 -3.77 -20.82
C GLN A 79 13.91 -2.26 -20.82
N LEU A 80 12.85 -1.80 -21.50
CA LEU A 80 12.53 -0.36 -21.56
C LEU A 80 12.13 0.19 -20.20
N ILE A 81 11.33 -0.55 -19.41
CA ILE A 81 10.96 -0.17 -18.04
C ILE A 81 12.23 -0.03 -17.17
N SER A 82 13.18 -0.94 -17.30
CA SER A 82 14.45 -0.87 -16.56
C SER A 82 15.28 0.36 -16.94
N ILE A 83 15.29 0.77 -18.20
CA ILE A 83 15.97 1.99 -18.65
C ILE A 83 15.28 3.23 -18.07
N LEU A 84 13.96 3.32 -18.18
CA LEU A 84 13.20 4.45 -17.67
C LEU A 84 13.32 4.60 -16.14
N ASP A 85 13.31 3.48 -15.41
CA ASP A 85 13.52 3.44 -13.95
C ASP A 85 14.91 3.98 -13.57
N ALA A 86 15.97 3.55 -14.30
CA ALA A 86 17.33 3.99 -14.06
C ALA A 86 17.53 5.50 -14.33
N ILE A 87 16.83 6.06 -15.34
CA ILE A 87 16.96 7.47 -15.71
C ILE A 87 16.16 8.38 -14.80
N HIS A 88 14.88 8.06 -14.54
CA HIS A 88 13.93 8.96 -13.90
C HIS A 88 13.77 8.70 -12.41
N GLN A 89 13.91 7.44 -11.98
CA GLN A 89 13.71 7.02 -10.59
C GLN A 89 12.35 7.49 -10.04
N PHE A 90 11.28 7.35 -10.84
CA PHE A 90 9.91 7.67 -10.47
C PHE A 90 9.17 6.39 -10.05
N PRO A 91 9.01 6.12 -8.74
CA PRO A 91 8.41 4.88 -8.26
C PRO A 91 7.04 4.58 -8.84
N SER A 92 6.14 5.56 -8.90
CA SER A 92 4.80 5.35 -9.43
C SER A 92 4.79 5.01 -10.94
N LEU A 93 5.71 5.59 -11.73
CA LEU A 93 5.89 5.25 -13.14
C LEU A 93 6.34 3.80 -13.30
N SER A 94 7.37 3.43 -12.55
CA SER A 94 7.95 2.07 -12.61
C SER A 94 6.95 1.01 -12.17
N PHE A 95 6.21 1.27 -11.09
CA PHE A 95 5.14 0.39 -10.61
C PHE A 95 4.00 0.26 -11.63
N GLY A 96 3.56 1.37 -12.22
CA GLY A 96 2.49 1.37 -13.21
C GLY A 96 2.86 0.60 -14.48
N LEU A 97 4.08 0.78 -14.98
CA LEU A 97 4.59 0.06 -16.16
C LEU A 97 4.78 -1.44 -15.86
N ASP A 98 5.31 -1.81 -14.67
CA ASP A 98 5.40 -3.21 -14.23
C ASP A 98 4.01 -3.84 -14.14
N THR A 99 3.01 -3.12 -13.60
CA THR A 99 1.63 -3.59 -13.52
C THR A 99 1.04 -3.84 -14.90
N LEU A 100 1.20 -2.90 -15.84
CA LEU A 100 0.72 -3.05 -17.22
C LEU A 100 1.37 -4.25 -17.90
N MET A 101 2.69 -4.44 -17.73
CA MET A 101 3.42 -5.57 -18.26
C MET A 101 2.91 -6.90 -17.70
N LEU A 102 2.74 -6.99 -16.40
CA LEU A 102 2.27 -8.20 -15.72
C LEU A 102 0.82 -8.53 -16.11
N ASP A 103 -0.06 -7.52 -16.20
CA ASP A 103 -1.44 -7.71 -16.65
C ASP A 103 -1.49 -8.20 -18.11
N THR A 104 -0.66 -7.63 -18.97
CA THR A 104 -0.52 -8.05 -20.38
C THR A 104 -0.08 -9.51 -20.50
N LYS A 105 1.01 -9.88 -19.82
CA LYS A 105 1.55 -11.25 -19.81
C LYS A 105 0.54 -12.26 -19.22
N SER A 106 -0.11 -11.89 -18.14
CA SER A 106 -1.08 -12.76 -17.46
C SER A 106 -2.30 -13.03 -18.34
N LYS A 107 -2.85 -12.01 -19.00
CA LYS A 107 -3.99 -12.15 -19.93
C LYS A 107 -3.62 -12.97 -21.18
N LYS A 108 -2.43 -12.73 -21.74
CA LYS A 108 -1.90 -13.50 -22.88
C LYS A 108 -1.81 -15.00 -22.55
N ASN A 109 -1.41 -15.35 -21.32
CA ASN A 109 -1.23 -16.73 -20.87
C ASN A 109 -2.49 -17.33 -20.26
N GLY A 110 -3.58 -16.58 -20.10
CA GLY A 110 -4.81 -17.05 -19.47
C GLY A 110 -4.72 -17.28 -17.95
N HIS A 111 -3.72 -16.68 -17.29
CA HIS A 111 -3.48 -16.81 -15.86
C HIS A 111 -3.97 -15.59 -15.09
N SER A 112 -4.40 -15.79 -13.82
CA SER A 112 -4.55 -14.66 -12.89
C SER A 112 -3.17 -14.04 -12.55
N LEU A 113 -3.18 -12.79 -12.07
CA LEU A 113 -1.91 -12.15 -11.64
C LEU A 113 -1.18 -12.96 -10.55
N ALA A 114 -1.92 -13.50 -9.57
CA ALA A 114 -1.32 -14.28 -8.50
C ALA A 114 -0.61 -15.54 -9.02
N GLN A 115 -1.19 -16.23 -10.01
CA GLN A 115 -0.55 -17.36 -10.67
C GLN A 115 0.68 -16.94 -11.49
N SER A 116 0.61 -15.79 -12.16
CA SER A 116 1.71 -15.29 -13.00
C SER A 116 2.93 -14.83 -12.21
N ILE A 117 2.71 -14.28 -10.99
CA ILE A 117 3.79 -13.68 -10.19
C ILE A 117 4.36 -14.68 -9.17
N PHE A 118 3.51 -15.50 -8.55
CA PHE A 118 3.90 -16.33 -7.39
C PHE A 118 3.65 -17.82 -7.58
N ASP A 119 3.18 -18.25 -8.75
CA ASP A 119 2.76 -19.65 -9.00
C ASP A 119 1.75 -20.16 -7.94
N LYS A 120 0.96 -19.26 -7.38
CA LYS A 120 -0.02 -19.52 -6.32
C LYS A 120 -1.41 -19.07 -6.74
N SER A 121 -2.42 -19.71 -6.18
CA SER A 121 -3.83 -19.36 -6.36
C SER A 121 -4.49 -19.10 -4.99
N GLY A 122 -4.01 -18.07 -4.26
CA GLY A 122 -4.69 -17.58 -3.08
C GLY A 122 -6.08 -17.06 -3.46
N LYS A 123 -7.10 -17.24 -2.58
CA LYS A 123 -8.45 -16.73 -2.83
C LYS A 123 -8.70 -15.39 -2.14
N SER A 124 -8.09 -15.18 -1.01
CA SER A 124 -8.27 -13.97 -0.20
C SER A 124 -7.07 -13.73 0.72
N ILE A 125 -7.00 -12.52 1.26
CA ILE A 125 -5.97 -12.10 2.21
C ILE A 125 -6.58 -11.18 3.27
N ASN A 126 -6.26 -11.41 4.54
CA ASN A 126 -6.82 -10.65 5.66
C ASN A 126 -6.39 -9.17 5.59
N VAL A 127 -7.33 -8.28 5.90
CA VAL A 127 -7.10 -6.84 5.91
C VAL A 127 -7.29 -6.26 7.31
N ASN A 128 -6.56 -5.17 7.61
CA ASN A 128 -6.84 -4.37 8.79
C ASN A 128 -7.83 -3.25 8.49
N GLY A 129 -8.59 -2.87 9.50
CA GLY A 129 -9.44 -1.68 9.49
C GLY A 129 -8.76 -0.51 10.19
N ALA A 130 -8.91 0.70 9.64
CA ALA A 130 -8.37 1.91 10.26
C ALA A 130 -9.41 2.58 11.18
N VAL A 131 -8.99 2.85 12.41
CA VAL A 131 -9.68 3.72 13.37
C VAL A 131 -8.86 5.02 13.41
N GLY A 132 -9.43 6.10 12.90
CA GLY A 132 -8.76 7.41 12.90
C GLY A 132 -8.60 7.97 14.31
N ILE A 133 -7.95 9.14 14.42
CA ILE A 133 -7.92 9.92 15.65
C ILE A 133 -9.33 10.48 15.87
N GLN A 134 -9.99 10.03 16.93
CA GLN A 134 -11.39 10.36 17.24
C GLN A 134 -11.57 10.40 18.75
N ASP A 135 -12.66 11.04 19.20
CA ASP A 135 -13.09 10.86 20.58
C ASP A 135 -13.46 9.40 20.89
N LEU A 136 -13.50 9.05 22.16
CA LEU A 136 -13.72 7.69 22.63
C LEU A 136 -14.95 7.02 22.00
N ASN A 137 -16.10 7.73 21.98
CA ASN A 137 -17.35 7.13 21.50
C ASN A 137 -17.33 6.88 19.99
N SER A 138 -16.84 7.86 19.23
CA SER A 138 -16.70 7.74 17.75
C SER A 138 -15.67 6.66 17.38
N GLY A 139 -14.56 6.57 18.13
CA GLY A 139 -13.55 5.54 17.95
C GLY A 139 -14.08 4.14 18.22
N LEU A 140 -14.80 3.93 19.32
CA LEU A 140 -15.43 2.65 19.64
C LEU A 140 -16.49 2.25 18.64
N LYS A 141 -17.35 3.18 18.23
CA LYS A 141 -18.36 2.92 17.20
C LYS A 141 -17.70 2.48 15.89
N ARG A 142 -16.60 3.16 15.49
CA ARG A 142 -15.86 2.78 14.29
C ARG A 142 -15.23 1.40 14.42
N ALA A 143 -14.69 1.06 15.58
CA ALA A 143 -14.14 -0.26 15.85
C ALA A 143 -15.24 -1.34 15.76
N GLU A 144 -16.42 -1.11 16.34
CA GLU A 144 -17.57 -2.02 16.25
C GLU A 144 -17.99 -2.28 14.79
N GLU A 145 -18.19 -1.22 14.00
CA GLU A 145 -18.53 -1.34 12.57
C GLU A 145 -17.52 -2.20 11.80
N LEU A 146 -16.23 -2.05 12.10
CA LEU A 146 -15.16 -2.83 11.46
C LEU A 146 -15.20 -4.31 11.89
N VAL A 147 -15.36 -4.58 13.18
CA VAL A 147 -15.46 -5.93 13.73
C VAL A 147 -16.70 -6.66 13.20
N GLU A 148 -17.86 -5.99 13.16
CA GLU A 148 -19.10 -6.53 12.57
C GLU A 148 -18.96 -6.86 11.08
N SER A 149 -18.08 -6.14 10.37
CA SER A 149 -17.75 -6.45 8.96
C SER A 149 -16.78 -7.63 8.79
N GLY A 150 -16.35 -8.27 9.88
CA GLY A 150 -15.45 -9.42 9.92
C GLY A 150 -13.97 -9.04 10.02
N ILE A 151 -13.62 -7.77 10.22
CA ILE A 151 -12.22 -7.34 10.35
C ILE A 151 -11.70 -7.70 11.75
N GLY A 152 -10.68 -8.56 11.80
CA GLY A 152 -10.05 -9.04 13.03
C GLY A 152 -8.80 -8.26 13.46
N THR A 153 -8.42 -7.21 12.74
CA THR A 153 -7.26 -6.37 13.09
C THR A 153 -7.61 -4.89 12.93
N LEU A 154 -7.45 -4.11 14.00
CA LEU A 154 -7.73 -2.68 14.03
C LEU A 154 -6.43 -1.89 14.15
N LYS A 155 -6.27 -0.87 13.28
CA LYS A 155 -5.14 0.06 13.29
C LYS A 155 -5.61 1.41 13.83
N VAL A 156 -5.10 1.80 14.99
CA VAL A 156 -5.46 3.03 15.70
C VAL A 156 -4.38 4.08 15.48
N LYS A 157 -4.75 5.27 15.05
CA LYS A 157 -3.82 6.40 14.98
C LYS A 157 -3.59 6.98 16.37
N VAL A 158 -2.32 7.23 16.70
CA VAL A 158 -1.86 7.80 17.97
C VAL A 158 -0.90 8.96 17.74
N GLY A 159 -0.53 9.67 18.81
CA GLY A 159 0.48 10.74 18.78
C GLY A 159 -0.10 12.16 18.82
N LEU A 160 -1.38 12.35 19.21
CA LEU A 160 -1.97 13.67 19.44
C LEU A 160 -2.38 13.92 20.88
N ASP A 161 -3.08 12.96 21.50
CA ASP A 161 -3.56 13.06 22.87
C ASP A 161 -3.42 11.69 23.55
N HIS A 162 -2.27 11.52 24.18
CA HIS A 162 -1.87 10.24 24.76
C HIS A 162 -2.93 9.66 25.74
N GLN A 163 -3.51 10.50 26.60
CA GLN A 163 -4.50 10.00 27.57
C GLN A 163 -5.81 9.53 26.91
N GLN A 164 -6.27 10.24 25.86
CA GLN A 164 -7.44 9.80 25.10
C GLN A 164 -7.16 8.53 24.32
N GLU A 165 -5.97 8.39 23.75
CA GLU A 165 -5.52 7.24 22.99
C GLU A 165 -5.44 5.99 23.88
N VAL A 166 -4.85 6.10 25.07
CA VAL A 166 -4.82 5.03 26.08
C VAL A 166 -6.25 4.61 26.47
N ASN A 167 -7.12 5.57 26.76
CA ASN A 167 -8.52 5.29 27.10
C ASN A 167 -9.28 4.58 25.97
N LEU A 168 -9.05 4.98 24.71
CA LEU A 168 -9.67 4.36 23.54
C LEU A 168 -9.18 2.92 23.38
N ILE A 169 -7.86 2.68 23.43
CA ILE A 169 -7.27 1.36 23.26
C ILE A 169 -7.71 0.42 24.38
N ASN A 170 -7.73 0.88 25.65
CA ASN A 170 -8.24 0.12 26.77
C ASN A 170 -9.71 -0.27 26.58
N ALA A 171 -10.55 0.67 26.15
CA ALA A 171 -11.94 0.39 25.86
C ALA A 171 -12.12 -0.57 24.69
N MET A 172 -11.31 -0.45 23.63
CA MET A 172 -11.32 -1.39 22.50
C MET A 172 -10.92 -2.80 22.95
N ARG A 173 -9.85 -2.95 23.74
CA ARG A 173 -9.42 -4.25 24.27
C ARG A 173 -10.50 -4.88 25.16
N SER A 174 -11.18 -4.07 25.99
CA SER A 174 -12.26 -4.55 26.85
C SER A 174 -13.50 -5.01 26.09
N ASN A 175 -13.87 -4.32 24.99
CA ASN A 175 -15.05 -4.65 24.20
C ASN A 175 -14.78 -5.73 23.13
N PHE A 176 -13.55 -5.83 22.64
CA PHE A 176 -13.14 -6.72 21.57
C PHE A 176 -11.86 -7.49 21.95
N PRO A 177 -11.93 -8.43 22.92
CA PRO A 177 -10.75 -9.10 23.47
C PRO A 177 -9.94 -9.90 22.44
N ASP A 178 -10.60 -10.44 21.41
CA ASP A 178 -9.97 -11.32 20.40
C ASP A 178 -9.43 -10.56 19.19
N VAL A 179 -9.58 -9.23 19.12
CA VAL A 179 -9.14 -8.41 17.99
C VAL A 179 -7.68 -8.03 18.15
N ASN A 180 -6.88 -8.15 17.08
CA ASN A 180 -5.53 -7.60 17.06
C ASN A 180 -5.59 -6.06 17.00
N ILE A 181 -4.80 -5.39 17.82
CA ILE A 181 -4.70 -3.93 17.85
C ILE A 181 -3.28 -3.54 17.44
N ARG A 182 -3.17 -2.64 16.47
CA ARG A 182 -1.92 -1.96 16.09
C ARG A 182 -2.08 -0.48 16.30
N ILE A 183 -0.99 0.18 16.57
CA ILE A 183 -0.95 1.64 16.68
C ILE A 183 -0.06 2.23 15.60
N ASP A 184 -0.42 3.42 15.10
CA ASP A 184 0.33 4.13 14.08
C ASP A 184 0.56 5.57 14.55
N ALA A 185 1.80 5.87 14.87
CA ALA A 185 2.20 7.17 15.38
C ALA A 185 2.53 8.19 14.28
N ASN A 186 2.69 7.76 13.01
CA ASN A 186 3.03 8.63 11.89
C ASN A 186 4.13 9.66 12.23
N GLN A 187 5.22 9.21 12.85
CA GLN A 187 6.38 10.03 13.21
C GLN A 187 6.12 11.06 14.33
N ALA A 188 5.07 10.89 15.14
CA ALA A 188 4.65 11.92 16.09
C ALA A 188 5.64 12.16 17.24
N TRP A 189 6.45 11.16 17.61
CA TRP A 189 7.22 11.20 18.84
C TRP A 189 8.72 11.40 18.63
N LYS A 190 9.37 11.96 19.66
CA LYS A 190 10.82 11.85 19.86
C LYS A 190 11.14 10.51 20.53
N THR A 191 12.42 10.11 20.51
CA THR A 191 12.86 8.80 21.03
C THR A 191 12.37 8.49 22.45
N ASP A 192 12.63 9.40 23.41
CA ASP A 192 12.26 9.16 24.81
C ASP A 192 10.74 9.22 25.01
N GLU A 193 10.04 10.05 24.27
CA GLU A 193 8.58 10.12 24.27
C GLU A 193 7.98 8.82 23.73
N ALA A 194 8.49 8.31 22.61
CA ALA A 194 8.06 7.04 22.04
C ALA A 194 8.21 5.89 23.05
N ILE A 195 9.36 5.81 23.74
CA ILE A 195 9.62 4.77 24.74
C ILE A 195 8.60 4.85 25.89
N ASN A 196 8.32 6.05 26.40
CA ASN A 196 7.37 6.25 27.49
C ASN A 196 5.93 5.92 27.05
N CYS A 197 5.47 6.42 25.89
CA CYS A 197 4.16 6.13 25.36
C CYS A 197 3.96 4.61 25.11
N LEU A 198 4.96 3.94 24.57
CA LEU A 198 4.90 2.50 24.31
C LEU A 198 4.91 1.67 25.58
N ALA A 199 5.54 2.15 26.67
CA ALA A 199 5.45 1.50 27.98
C ALA A 199 4.01 1.51 28.51
N ASP A 200 3.28 2.64 28.35
CA ASP A 200 1.87 2.73 28.77
C ASP A 200 0.94 1.86 27.89
N PHE A 201 1.30 1.62 26.62
CA PHE A 201 0.53 0.74 25.75
C PHE A 201 0.84 -0.76 25.92
N SER A 202 1.90 -1.13 26.65
CA SER A 202 2.38 -2.53 26.73
C SER A 202 1.36 -3.50 27.35
N GLU A 203 0.49 -3.02 28.24
CA GLU A 203 -0.56 -3.83 28.87
C GLU A 203 -1.73 -4.22 27.95
N PHE A 204 -1.84 -3.60 26.75
CA PHE A 204 -2.98 -3.80 25.86
C PHE A 204 -2.72 -4.82 24.73
N GLU A 205 -1.66 -5.60 24.79
CA GLU A 205 -1.32 -6.62 23.79
C GLU A 205 -1.29 -6.03 22.36
N ILE A 206 -0.54 -4.94 22.18
CA ILE A 206 -0.38 -4.27 20.88
C ILE A 206 0.43 -5.15 19.93
N GLU A 207 -0.09 -5.43 18.74
CA GLU A 207 0.56 -6.28 17.73
C GLU A 207 1.88 -5.65 17.23
N TYR A 208 1.88 -4.33 16.97
CA TYR A 208 3.06 -3.51 16.71
C TYR A 208 2.74 -2.00 16.74
N CYS A 209 3.78 -1.18 16.89
CA CYS A 209 3.72 0.26 16.66
C CYS A 209 4.36 0.62 15.32
N GLU A 210 3.61 1.32 14.46
CA GLU A 210 4.08 1.78 13.15
C GLU A 210 4.64 3.19 13.26
N GLN A 211 5.85 3.39 12.73
CA GLN A 211 6.60 4.65 12.57
C GLN A 211 6.52 5.58 13.79
N PRO A 212 7.07 5.17 14.95
CA PRO A 212 7.00 5.98 16.17
C PRO A 212 7.77 7.31 16.08
N VAL A 213 8.91 7.32 15.38
CA VAL A 213 9.84 8.45 15.26
C VAL A 213 10.02 8.89 13.82
N HIS A 214 10.69 10.04 13.61
CA HIS A 214 10.90 10.63 12.29
C HIS A 214 11.61 9.67 11.32
N GLU A 215 11.15 9.63 10.08
CA GLU A 215 11.56 8.69 9.02
C GLU A 215 13.08 8.69 8.73
N SER A 216 13.74 9.82 8.90
CA SER A 216 15.18 9.93 8.65
C SER A 216 16.06 9.47 9.81
N ASP A 217 15.49 9.23 11.00
CA ASP A 217 16.25 8.87 12.20
C ASP A 217 16.21 7.38 12.50
N ILE A 218 16.97 6.60 11.73
CA ILE A 218 17.08 5.15 11.90
C ILE A 218 17.66 4.77 13.26
N GLN A 219 18.54 5.61 13.84
CA GLN A 219 19.11 5.33 15.16
C GLN A 219 18.08 5.53 16.27
N ALA A 220 17.22 6.55 16.16
CA ALA A 220 16.08 6.70 17.05
C ALA A 220 15.12 5.50 16.93
N MET A 221 14.78 5.08 15.72
CA MET A 221 13.95 3.90 15.48
C MET A 221 14.51 2.66 16.18
N LYS A 222 15.81 2.41 15.97
CA LYS A 222 16.51 1.30 16.62
C LYS A 222 16.49 1.42 18.15
N SER A 223 16.74 2.63 18.69
CA SER A 223 16.73 2.87 20.12
C SER A 223 15.36 2.62 20.74
N VAL A 224 14.29 2.99 20.07
CA VAL A 224 12.90 2.68 20.50
C VAL A 224 12.68 1.17 20.50
N LYS A 225 12.98 0.50 19.40
CA LYS A 225 12.87 -0.96 19.29
C LYS A 225 13.60 -1.71 20.40
N ASP A 226 14.87 -1.32 20.66
CA ASP A 226 15.71 -2.02 21.64
C ASP A 226 15.26 -1.81 23.10
N LYS A 227 14.39 -0.82 23.36
CA LYS A 227 13.94 -0.44 24.72
C LYS A 227 12.45 -0.67 24.99
N THR A 228 11.72 -1.19 24.02
CA THR A 228 10.28 -1.44 24.16
C THR A 228 9.95 -2.91 23.88
N GLU A 229 8.87 -3.42 24.48
CA GLU A 229 8.39 -4.79 24.27
C GLU A 229 7.47 -4.89 23.03
N ILE A 230 6.86 -3.76 22.61
CA ILE A 230 6.00 -3.69 21.45
C ILE A 230 6.85 -3.73 20.17
N PRO A 231 6.60 -4.66 19.23
CA PRO A 231 7.32 -4.71 17.97
C PRO A 231 7.20 -3.40 17.19
N ILE A 232 8.25 -2.98 16.49
CA ILE A 232 8.30 -1.73 15.75
C ILE A 232 8.21 -2.01 14.24
N ALA A 233 7.27 -1.34 13.58
CA ALA A 233 7.11 -1.36 12.13
C ALA A 233 7.59 -0.03 11.50
N ALA A 234 8.39 -0.14 10.43
CA ALA A 234 8.85 1.01 9.65
C ALA A 234 7.93 1.22 8.44
N ASP A 235 7.33 2.41 8.31
CA ASP A 235 6.48 2.82 7.19
C ASP A 235 7.13 3.94 6.36
N GLU A 236 7.07 5.16 6.82
CA GLU A 236 7.61 6.32 6.07
C GLU A 236 9.11 6.21 5.82
N SER A 237 9.82 5.46 6.64
CA SER A 237 11.25 5.15 6.46
C SER A 237 11.52 4.14 5.32
N VAL A 238 10.48 3.53 4.70
CA VAL A 238 10.60 2.49 3.67
C VAL A 238 10.08 2.99 2.33
N ARG A 239 10.85 3.81 1.63
CA ARG A 239 10.44 4.39 0.33
C ARG A 239 11.12 3.77 -0.88
N ASN A 240 12.20 3.02 -0.68
CA ASN A 240 12.95 2.35 -1.74
C ASN A 240 13.79 1.20 -1.18
N TYR A 241 14.39 0.45 -2.08
CA TYR A 241 15.22 -0.71 -1.74
C TYR A 241 16.39 -0.36 -0.80
N ASP A 242 17.09 0.76 -1.04
CA ASP A 242 18.29 1.11 -0.25
C ASP A 242 17.91 1.47 1.20
N GLN A 243 16.82 2.20 1.39
CA GLN A 243 16.30 2.52 2.73
C GLN A 243 15.81 1.27 3.46
N ALA A 244 15.05 0.40 2.78
CA ALA A 244 14.64 -0.87 3.35
C ALA A 244 15.84 -1.72 3.77
N ARG A 245 16.86 -1.81 2.92
CA ARG A 245 18.10 -2.52 3.21
C ARG A 245 18.81 -1.93 4.44
N GLN A 246 18.92 -0.62 4.54
CA GLN A 246 19.54 0.04 5.70
C GLN A 246 18.80 -0.29 7.01
N LEU A 247 17.46 -0.27 7.01
CA LEU A 247 16.65 -0.67 8.18
C LEU A 247 16.88 -2.13 8.56
N ILE A 248 16.95 -3.03 7.57
CA ILE A 248 17.19 -4.46 7.78
C ILE A 248 18.61 -4.68 8.35
N ASP A 249 19.63 -4.14 7.71
CA ASP A 249 21.04 -4.33 8.08
C ASP A 249 21.33 -3.79 9.50
N THR A 250 20.67 -2.68 9.89
CA THR A 250 20.79 -2.09 11.23
C THR A 250 19.87 -2.72 12.26
N LYS A 251 18.94 -3.61 11.83
CA LYS A 251 17.89 -4.21 12.67
C LYS A 251 17.05 -3.14 13.40
N ALA A 252 16.74 -2.05 12.70
CA ALA A 252 16.06 -0.91 13.30
C ALA A 252 14.54 -1.11 13.45
N CYS A 253 13.97 -2.16 12.86
CA CYS A 253 12.55 -2.52 12.98
C CYS A 253 12.37 -4.05 13.03
N ASP A 254 11.16 -4.49 13.36
CA ASP A 254 10.72 -5.88 13.34
C ASP A 254 9.89 -6.18 12.09
N ILE A 255 9.25 -5.13 11.54
CA ILE A 255 8.33 -5.23 10.42
C ILE A 255 8.62 -4.10 9.43
N LEU A 256 8.58 -4.42 8.12
CA LEU A 256 8.58 -3.43 7.04
C LEU A 256 7.16 -3.26 6.50
N ILE A 257 6.68 -2.02 6.39
CA ILE A 257 5.45 -1.69 5.70
C ILE A 257 5.79 -1.34 4.24
N LEU A 258 5.51 -2.24 3.31
CA LEU A 258 5.74 -2.01 1.89
C LEU A 258 4.51 -1.41 1.22
N LYS A 259 4.70 -0.28 0.55
CA LYS A 259 3.71 0.36 -0.33
C LYS A 259 4.21 0.27 -1.78
N PRO A 260 3.86 -0.79 -2.53
CA PRO A 260 4.46 -1.07 -3.84
C PRO A 260 4.42 0.11 -4.82
N SER A 261 3.30 0.87 -4.86
CA SER A 261 3.16 2.04 -5.74
C SER A 261 4.08 3.21 -5.37
N LEU A 262 4.58 3.28 -4.13
CA LEU A 262 5.57 4.25 -3.68
C LEU A 262 6.99 3.69 -3.66
N PHE A 263 7.13 2.36 -3.69
CA PHE A 263 8.43 1.67 -3.64
C PHE A 263 9.04 1.51 -5.04
N GLY A 264 8.23 1.44 -6.08
CA GLY A 264 8.67 1.39 -7.47
C GLY A 264 8.56 0.02 -8.12
N ARG A 265 9.68 -0.49 -8.66
CA ARG A 265 9.68 -1.77 -9.38
C ARG A 265 9.22 -2.93 -8.50
N ILE A 266 8.30 -3.75 -9.02
CA ILE A 266 7.77 -4.93 -8.29
C ILE A 266 8.89 -5.91 -7.96
N LYS A 267 9.89 -6.08 -8.83
CA LYS A 267 11.08 -6.89 -8.55
C LYS A 267 11.84 -6.43 -7.30
N ASN A 268 11.91 -5.12 -7.05
CA ASN A 268 12.56 -4.58 -5.85
C ASN A 268 11.77 -4.94 -4.58
N CYS A 269 10.44 -4.97 -4.64
CA CYS A 269 9.60 -5.45 -3.53
C CYS A 269 9.90 -6.93 -3.22
N ILE A 270 10.06 -7.77 -4.25
CA ILE A 270 10.37 -9.20 -4.09
C ILE A 270 11.72 -9.40 -3.41
N VAL A 271 12.77 -8.74 -3.92
CA VAL A 271 14.12 -8.83 -3.35
C VAL A 271 14.17 -8.29 -1.92
N THR A 272 13.46 -7.19 -1.63
CA THR A 272 13.35 -6.64 -0.28
C THR A 272 12.71 -7.62 0.68
N LYS A 273 11.63 -8.27 0.28
CA LYS A 273 10.97 -9.31 1.12
C LYS A 273 11.91 -10.48 1.40
N GLU A 274 12.64 -10.97 0.41
CA GLU A 274 13.58 -12.06 0.60
C GLU A 274 14.69 -11.67 1.58
N TRP A 275 15.21 -10.45 1.46
CA TRP A 275 16.21 -9.91 2.38
C TRP A 275 15.67 -9.73 3.80
N ALA A 276 14.48 -9.18 3.96
CA ALA A 276 13.81 -9.01 5.26
C ALA A 276 13.62 -10.36 5.97
N VAL A 277 13.07 -11.36 5.28
CA VAL A 277 12.84 -12.70 5.83
C VAL A 277 14.15 -13.38 6.26
N SER A 278 15.23 -13.23 5.47
CA SER A 278 16.54 -13.79 5.85
C SER A 278 17.15 -13.14 7.11
N HIS A 279 16.62 -11.98 7.53
CA HIS A 279 17.02 -11.27 8.76
C HIS A 279 15.95 -11.32 9.86
N ASN A 280 14.95 -12.20 9.74
CA ASN A 280 13.81 -12.35 10.67
C ASN A 280 12.98 -11.07 10.82
N ILE A 281 12.84 -10.30 9.74
CA ILE A 281 11.96 -9.13 9.66
C ILE A 281 10.74 -9.50 8.85
N ASP A 282 9.56 -9.26 9.40
CA ASP A 282 8.29 -9.51 8.75
C ASP A 282 7.94 -8.39 7.75
N VAL A 283 7.05 -8.68 6.79
CA VAL A 283 6.60 -7.70 5.80
C VAL A 283 5.09 -7.60 5.84
N VAL A 284 4.58 -6.39 5.96
CA VAL A 284 3.17 -6.03 5.78
C VAL A 284 3.05 -5.17 4.54
N VAL A 285 2.10 -5.49 3.66
CA VAL A 285 1.89 -4.75 2.41
C VAL A 285 0.67 -3.86 2.54
N THR A 286 0.79 -2.60 2.12
CA THR A 286 -0.32 -1.65 2.16
C THR A 286 -0.48 -0.90 0.85
N THR A 287 -1.69 -0.44 0.56
CA THR A 287 -2.01 0.45 -0.55
C THR A 287 -1.77 1.91 -0.17
N ALA A 288 -1.51 2.76 -1.17
CA ALA A 288 -1.33 4.20 -1.01
C ALA A 288 -2.55 4.99 -1.55
N PHE A 289 -3.77 4.57 -1.20
CA PHE A 289 -5.02 5.09 -1.75
C PHE A 289 -5.10 4.97 -3.29
N ASP A 290 -4.54 3.90 -3.82
CA ASP A 290 -4.57 3.60 -5.25
C ASP A 290 -6.01 3.34 -5.72
N SER A 291 -6.27 3.44 -7.04
CA SER A 291 -7.56 3.01 -7.61
C SER A 291 -7.72 1.49 -7.51
N ILE A 292 -8.86 0.97 -7.96
CA ILE A 292 -9.11 -0.48 -8.01
C ILE A 292 -7.96 -1.24 -8.69
N ILE A 293 -7.27 -0.64 -9.67
CA ILE A 293 -6.16 -1.27 -10.40
C ILE A 293 -4.94 -1.42 -9.49
N GLY A 294 -4.48 -0.32 -8.90
CA GLY A 294 -3.33 -0.33 -7.99
C GLY A 294 -3.61 -1.13 -6.71
N ARG A 295 -4.85 -1.09 -6.18
CA ARG A 295 -5.25 -1.92 -5.04
C ARG A 295 -5.23 -3.41 -5.38
N THR A 296 -5.71 -3.78 -6.56
CA THR A 296 -5.75 -5.19 -6.97
C THR A 296 -4.36 -5.79 -7.10
N ILE A 297 -3.44 -5.12 -7.81
CA ILE A 297 -2.06 -5.63 -7.90
C ILE A 297 -1.38 -5.63 -6.53
N THR A 298 -1.61 -4.60 -5.69
CA THR A 298 -1.05 -4.55 -4.34
C THR A 298 -1.58 -5.69 -3.46
N ALA A 299 -2.86 -6.07 -3.57
CA ALA A 299 -3.41 -7.22 -2.87
C ALA A 299 -2.80 -8.56 -3.36
N VAL A 300 -2.59 -8.68 -4.67
CA VAL A 300 -1.88 -9.84 -5.22
C VAL A 300 -0.44 -9.89 -4.68
N LEU A 301 0.27 -8.76 -4.67
CA LEU A 301 1.61 -8.70 -4.09
C LEU A 301 1.62 -9.05 -2.60
N ALA A 302 0.62 -8.57 -1.84
CA ALA A 302 0.47 -8.92 -0.43
C ALA A 302 0.34 -10.44 -0.21
N SER A 303 -0.33 -11.15 -1.10
CA SER A 303 -0.49 -12.61 -0.98
C SER A 303 0.80 -13.42 -1.12
N GLY A 304 1.82 -12.87 -1.76
CA GLY A 304 3.12 -13.53 -1.96
C GLY A 304 4.27 -12.90 -1.16
N LEU A 305 4.21 -11.59 -0.91
CA LEU A 305 5.26 -10.85 -0.20
C LEU A 305 4.96 -10.72 1.29
N GLY A 306 3.69 -10.56 1.65
CA GLY A 306 3.26 -10.30 3.02
C GLY A 306 3.47 -11.50 3.95
N SER A 307 3.77 -11.21 5.21
CA SER A 307 3.77 -12.23 6.26
C SER A 307 2.36 -12.72 6.53
N GLN A 308 2.18 -14.03 6.58
CA GLN A 308 0.87 -14.65 6.86
C GLN A 308 0.41 -14.45 8.32
N LYS A 309 1.28 -13.94 9.19
CA LYS A 309 0.95 -13.63 10.60
C LYS A 309 0.06 -12.39 10.72
N PHE A 310 0.16 -11.46 9.76
CA PHE A 310 -0.42 -10.14 9.86
C PHE A 310 -1.52 -9.91 8.81
N ALA A 311 -2.54 -9.16 9.18
CA ALA A 311 -3.46 -8.55 8.22
C ALA A 311 -2.75 -7.42 7.44
N HIS A 312 -3.21 -7.13 6.22
CA HIS A 312 -2.57 -6.16 5.33
C HIS A 312 -3.41 -4.88 5.16
N GLY A 313 -2.76 -3.75 4.85
CA GLY A 313 -3.41 -2.45 4.72
C GLY A 313 -4.08 -2.25 3.35
N LEU A 314 -5.03 -3.08 2.98
CA LEU A 314 -5.62 -3.12 1.64
C LEU A 314 -7.02 -2.49 1.56
N ALA A 315 -7.61 -2.07 2.69
CA ALA A 315 -8.99 -1.60 2.76
C ALA A 315 -9.14 -0.10 2.40
N THR A 316 -8.23 0.50 1.64
CA THR A 316 -8.26 1.95 1.36
C THR A 316 -9.32 2.38 0.35
N GLY A 317 -9.85 1.47 -0.47
CA GLY A 317 -10.95 1.77 -1.40
C GLY A 317 -12.20 2.30 -0.72
N GLN A 318 -12.42 1.93 0.55
CA GLN A 318 -13.53 2.46 1.34
C GLN A 318 -13.52 3.99 1.51
N PHE A 319 -12.36 4.64 1.38
CA PHE A 319 -12.20 6.09 1.49
C PHE A 319 -12.41 6.84 0.18
N LEU A 320 -12.49 6.13 -0.95
CA LEU A 320 -12.60 6.70 -2.28
C LEU A 320 -14.03 6.60 -2.81
N ASN A 321 -14.42 7.58 -3.61
CA ASN A 321 -15.68 7.60 -4.34
C ASN A 321 -15.39 7.28 -5.81
N GLU A 322 -15.04 6.02 -6.08
CA GLU A 322 -14.70 5.57 -7.42
C GLU A 322 -15.94 5.44 -8.30
N PRO A 323 -15.84 5.84 -9.57
CA PRO A 323 -16.96 5.75 -10.51
C PRO A 323 -17.17 4.31 -10.99
N GLY A 324 -18.40 4.03 -11.41
CA GLY A 324 -18.76 2.75 -12.03
C GLY A 324 -19.24 1.69 -11.03
N ASN A 325 -19.56 0.53 -11.56
CA ASN A 325 -20.00 -0.61 -10.77
C ASN A 325 -18.81 -1.55 -10.50
N LEU A 326 -18.00 -1.18 -9.51
CA LEU A 326 -16.82 -1.95 -9.15
C LEU A 326 -17.19 -3.21 -8.34
N PRO A 327 -16.42 -4.29 -8.45
CA PRO A 327 -16.65 -5.48 -7.65
C PRO A 327 -16.42 -5.21 -6.16
N LYS A 328 -17.09 -6.00 -5.31
CA LYS A 328 -16.81 -6.00 -3.88
C LYS A 328 -15.40 -6.55 -3.65
N GLU A 329 -14.49 -5.72 -3.18
CA GLU A 329 -13.09 -6.10 -2.94
C GLU A 329 -12.91 -6.83 -1.60
N ILE A 330 -13.65 -6.43 -0.57
CA ILE A 330 -13.52 -6.96 0.79
C ILE A 330 -14.80 -7.67 1.21
N SER A 331 -14.65 -8.87 1.74
CA SER A 331 -15.72 -9.65 2.33
C SER A 331 -15.22 -10.36 3.56
N GLU A 332 -15.98 -10.27 4.65
CA GLU A 332 -15.65 -10.95 5.92
C GLU A 332 -14.19 -10.71 6.37
N GLY A 333 -13.78 -9.44 6.38
CA GLY A 333 -12.44 -9.03 6.81
C GLY A 333 -11.28 -9.42 5.87
N SER A 334 -11.58 -9.93 4.66
CA SER A 334 -10.57 -10.36 3.70
C SER A 334 -10.73 -9.68 2.34
N TYR A 335 -9.63 -9.31 1.70
CA TYR A 335 -9.58 -8.86 0.32
C TYR A 335 -9.69 -10.07 -0.62
N LEU A 336 -10.63 -10.03 -1.55
CA LEU A 336 -10.88 -11.10 -2.51
C LEU A 336 -9.93 -10.97 -3.70
N LEU A 337 -9.04 -11.94 -3.88
CA LEU A 337 -8.11 -11.93 -5.00
C LEU A 337 -8.81 -12.33 -6.31
N PRO A 338 -8.52 -11.66 -7.43
CA PRO A 338 -9.12 -11.99 -8.72
C PRO A 338 -8.65 -13.36 -9.21
N SER A 339 -9.61 -14.17 -9.69
CA SER A 339 -9.36 -15.49 -10.26
C SER A 339 -9.33 -15.50 -11.79
N LYS A 340 -9.83 -14.44 -12.44
CA LYS A 340 -9.81 -14.29 -13.90
C LYS A 340 -8.42 -13.85 -14.38
N PRO A 341 -8.10 -14.03 -15.68
CA PRO A 341 -6.84 -13.62 -16.26
C PRO A 341 -6.50 -12.15 -16.00
N GLY A 342 -5.25 -11.89 -15.67
CA GLY A 342 -4.71 -10.57 -15.34
C GLY A 342 -5.31 -10.01 -14.06
N LEU A 343 -5.59 -8.69 -14.06
CA LEU A 343 -6.27 -7.98 -12.95
C LEU A 343 -7.70 -8.47 -12.69
N GLY A 344 -8.29 -9.20 -13.65
CA GLY A 344 -9.61 -9.84 -13.47
C GLY A 344 -10.81 -8.89 -13.45
N HIS A 345 -10.60 -7.59 -13.62
CA HIS A 345 -11.65 -6.58 -13.60
C HIS A 345 -11.97 -6.03 -14.98
N HIS A 346 -13.22 -5.65 -15.18
CA HIS A 346 -13.64 -4.85 -16.32
C HIS A 346 -13.64 -3.39 -15.89
N ILE A 347 -12.90 -2.55 -16.61
CA ILE A 347 -12.79 -1.11 -16.37
C ILE A 347 -13.54 -0.38 -17.45
N ASP A 348 -14.55 0.38 -17.07
CA ASP A 348 -15.31 1.23 -17.99
C ASP A 348 -14.55 2.54 -18.24
N LEU A 349 -13.91 2.64 -19.39
CA LEU A 349 -13.08 3.78 -19.78
C LEU A 349 -13.88 5.07 -19.99
N SER A 350 -15.22 5.02 -20.06
CA SER A 350 -16.05 6.23 -20.23
C SER A 350 -15.97 7.18 -19.03
N TYR A 351 -15.54 6.69 -17.86
CA TYR A 351 -15.34 7.52 -16.68
C TYR A 351 -14.00 8.26 -16.65
N PHE A 352 -13.12 8.03 -17.62
CA PHE A 352 -11.76 8.56 -17.64
C PHE A 352 -11.55 9.48 -18.83
N LYS A 353 -10.76 10.55 -18.63
CA LYS A 353 -10.44 11.49 -19.72
C LYS A 353 -9.24 10.99 -20.49
N LYS A 354 -9.42 10.59 -21.75
CA LYS A 354 -8.30 10.24 -22.62
C LYS A 354 -7.39 11.46 -22.84
N ILE A 355 -6.06 11.26 -22.67
CA ILE A 355 -5.02 12.30 -22.83
C ILE A 355 -4.03 11.98 -23.93
N LEU A 356 -3.89 10.71 -24.33
CA LEU A 356 -3.11 10.29 -25.49
C LEU A 356 -3.63 8.94 -26.02
#